data_190c05a9bda541c63d768d28b8842e32
#
_entry.id   190c05a9bda541c63d768d28b8842e32
#
_cell.length_a   1.000
_cell.length_b   1.000
_cell.length_c   1.000
_cell.angle_alpha   90.00
_cell.angle_beta   90.00
_cell.angle_gamma   90.00
#
_symmetry.space_group_name_H-M   'P 1'
#
loop_
_entity.id
_entity.type
_entity.pdbx_description
1 polymer ?
#
loop_
_entity_poly.entity_id
_entity_poly.type
_entity_poly.pdbx_seq_one_letter_code
_entity_poly.pdbx_strand_id
1 'polypeptide(L)'
;MRYFIFLLFYCSLFASTARIMTYNLLNFSDENEREDDFIEIIEFIQPDIIIAQEVNGQTGFSNFKSDVLDIIDPNIWTGADFINQSAQQDIALYYKHEHFSFLSTSVIYSAQSSGTRDVIEWVIVHNNSNVQFRLYGVHLKASSGSSNAAERLEEATILREYLNELPPNSYFIVGGDFNIYSNSTTSEPAFEMLTGDSDDNDGRLFDPIDRVGHWHNNSSYADVHTQSTRTTQFGGGANGGMDDRFDWLFVSQGILNDSSDMYYIENTYWAVGNDGNHFNDAINDGNNTSVSDDIADALHDASDHLPVYMDLWFDDLVYSDQGIVISEIMVNPAAVSDSYGEWFEITNISDSTIDIQGWTIKDSGQDEHGIVSDEQGIPISPGEYFVFAR
;
A
#
# COMPACT_ATOMS: atom_id res chain seq x y z
N MET A 1 -38.97 30.36 32.05
CA MET A 1 -37.65 29.71 32.03
C MET A 1 -37.61 28.85 30.79
N ARG A 2 -36.97 29.33 29.70
CA ARG A 2 -36.87 28.60 28.43
C ARG A 2 -35.59 27.82 28.47
N TYR A 3 -35.69 26.49 28.42
CA TYR A 3 -34.52 25.60 28.26
C TYR A 3 -34.12 25.57 26.79
N PHE A 4 -32.95 26.08 26.46
CA PHE A 4 -32.30 25.82 25.17
C PHE A 4 -31.61 24.45 25.26
N ILE A 5 -32.14 23.49 24.51
CA ILE A 5 -31.44 22.23 24.27
C ILE A 5 -30.45 22.48 23.11
N PHE A 6 -29.16 22.51 23.43
CA PHE A 6 -28.11 22.42 22.42
C PHE A 6 -28.01 20.96 21.98
N LEU A 7 -28.53 20.63 20.81
CA LEU A 7 -28.16 19.42 20.10
C LEU A 7 -26.77 19.65 19.52
N LEU A 8 -25.76 19.06 20.15
CA LEU A 8 -24.46 18.85 19.54
C LEU A 8 -24.63 17.74 18.49
N PHE A 9 -24.67 18.12 17.22
CA PHE A 9 -24.44 17.18 16.14
C PHE A 9 -22.96 16.77 16.20
N TYR A 10 -22.70 15.59 16.70
CA TYR A 10 -21.45 14.90 16.44
C TYR A 10 -21.52 14.51 14.96
N CYS A 11 -20.85 15.27 14.08
CA CYS A 11 -20.43 14.77 12.80
C CYS A 11 -19.37 13.70 13.12
N SER A 12 -19.71 12.42 13.15
CA SER A 12 -18.74 11.35 13.12
C SER A 12 -18.11 11.40 11.73
N LEU A 13 -16.92 11.96 11.65
CA LEU A 13 -16.04 11.73 10.50
C LEU A 13 -15.77 10.22 10.50
N PHE A 14 -16.38 9.52 9.56
CA PHE A 14 -16.00 8.13 9.29
C PHE A 14 -14.67 8.22 8.54
N ALA A 15 -13.62 7.81 9.21
CA ALA A 15 -12.30 7.65 8.64
C ALA A 15 -11.89 6.21 8.89
N SER A 16 -11.34 5.58 7.89
CA SER A 16 -10.70 4.30 8.03
C SER A 16 -9.18 4.44 7.96
N THR A 17 -8.50 3.55 8.64
CA THR A 17 -7.05 3.42 8.60
C THR A 17 -6.67 2.09 8.01
N ALA A 18 -5.55 2.04 7.31
CA ALA A 18 -5.00 0.79 6.82
C ALA A 18 -3.49 0.74 7.06
N ARG A 19 -2.98 -0.43 7.41
CA ARG A 19 -1.56 -0.70 7.61
C ARG A 19 -0.97 -1.33 6.36
N ILE A 20 0.01 -0.64 5.76
CA ILE A 20 0.82 -1.17 4.68
C ILE A 20 2.17 -1.61 5.21
N MET A 21 2.62 -2.78 4.78
CA MET A 21 3.89 -3.38 5.17
C MET A 21 4.70 -3.78 3.93
N THR A 22 6.02 -3.61 3.98
CA THR A 22 6.96 -4.29 3.08
C THR A 22 7.79 -5.29 3.86
N TYR A 23 8.08 -6.46 3.28
CA TYR A 23 8.86 -7.51 3.92
C TYR A 23 9.60 -8.38 2.90
N ASN A 24 10.91 -8.43 3.00
CA ASN A 24 11.73 -9.40 2.28
C ASN A 24 11.65 -10.76 3.01
N LEU A 25 11.12 -11.79 2.33
CA LEU A 25 10.81 -13.10 2.90
C LEU A 25 11.94 -14.12 2.82
N LEU A 26 13.15 -13.68 2.44
CA LEU A 26 14.33 -14.54 2.31
C LEU A 26 14.06 -15.82 1.52
N ASN A 27 13.96 -15.70 0.19
CA ASN A 27 13.81 -16.85 -0.72
C ASN A 27 12.63 -17.79 -0.39
N PHE A 28 11.50 -17.25 0.07
CA PHE A 28 10.34 -18.03 0.46
C PHE A 28 9.76 -18.85 -0.72
N SER A 29 9.57 -20.15 -0.51
CA SER A 29 9.03 -21.07 -1.53
C SER A 29 8.09 -22.12 -0.93
N ASP A 30 8.51 -23.38 -0.93
CA ASP A 30 7.83 -24.51 -0.29
C ASP A 30 8.58 -24.83 1.01
N GLU A 31 8.32 -24.03 1.99
CA GLU A 31 8.98 -24.10 3.30
C GLU A 31 8.08 -24.86 4.28
N ASN A 32 8.64 -25.47 5.31
CA ASN A 32 7.90 -26.10 6.39
C ASN A 32 8.52 -25.77 7.76
N GLU A 33 9.37 -24.76 7.81
CA GLU A 33 10.16 -24.46 9.01
C GLU A 33 10.05 -23.00 9.48
N ARG A 34 9.54 -22.06 8.61
CA ARG A 34 9.45 -20.63 8.91
C ARG A 34 8.02 -20.07 8.91
N GLU A 35 7.02 -20.88 8.51
CA GLU A 35 5.63 -20.43 8.43
C GLU A 35 5.11 -19.99 9.80
N ASP A 36 5.43 -20.73 10.86
CA ASP A 36 5.01 -20.39 12.23
C ASP A 36 5.59 -19.04 12.66
N ASP A 37 6.84 -18.74 12.32
CA ASP A 37 7.50 -17.46 12.62
C ASP A 37 6.83 -16.32 11.83
N PHE A 38 6.54 -16.51 10.54
CA PHE A 38 5.81 -15.53 9.74
C PHE A 38 4.39 -15.30 10.29
N ILE A 39 3.68 -16.35 10.72
CA ILE A 39 2.36 -16.24 11.35
C ILE A 39 2.44 -15.35 12.58
N GLU A 40 3.39 -15.61 13.49
CA GLU A 40 3.55 -14.83 14.71
C GLU A 40 3.84 -13.34 14.41
N ILE A 41 4.72 -13.06 13.44
CA ILE A 41 5.05 -11.70 13.02
C ILE A 41 3.82 -10.99 12.41
N ILE A 42 3.10 -11.64 11.49
CA ILE A 42 1.95 -11.05 10.82
C ILE A 42 0.78 -10.83 11.80
N GLU A 43 0.53 -11.78 12.72
CA GLU A 43 -0.47 -11.61 13.79
C GLU A 43 -0.12 -10.44 14.72
N PHE A 44 1.17 -10.25 15.01
CA PHE A 44 1.63 -9.12 15.81
C PHE A 44 1.44 -7.77 15.10
N ILE A 45 1.81 -7.69 13.81
CA ILE A 45 1.77 -6.45 13.01
C ILE A 45 0.35 -6.10 12.56
N GLN A 46 -0.45 -7.10 12.19
CA GLN A 46 -1.80 -6.96 11.62
C GLN A 46 -1.86 -6.03 10.39
N PRO A 47 -1.08 -6.29 9.34
CA PRO A 47 -1.12 -5.49 8.12
C PRO A 47 -2.43 -5.71 7.34
N ASP A 48 -2.80 -4.74 6.51
CA ASP A 48 -3.90 -4.84 5.55
C ASP A 48 -3.39 -5.04 4.13
N ILE A 49 -2.13 -4.63 3.88
CA ILE A 49 -1.42 -4.78 2.61
C ILE A 49 0.02 -5.21 2.90
N ILE A 50 0.53 -6.17 2.11
CA ILE A 50 1.90 -6.67 2.18
C ILE A 50 2.54 -6.61 0.80
N ILE A 51 3.64 -5.86 0.65
CA ILE A 51 4.55 -5.90 -0.48
C ILE A 51 5.70 -6.84 -0.10
N ALA A 52 5.71 -8.04 -0.65
CA ALA A 52 6.69 -9.08 -0.30
C ALA A 52 7.78 -9.19 -1.35
N GLN A 53 9.05 -9.27 -0.94
CA GLN A 53 10.21 -9.53 -1.79
C GLN A 53 10.73 -10.94 -1.52
N GLU A 54 11.54 -11.45 -2.44
CA GLU A 54 12.13 -12.81 -2.40
C GLU A 54 11.11 -13.93 -2.32
N VAL A 55 9.98 -13.76 -3.02
CA VAL A 55 8.99 -14.81 -3.24
C VAL A 55 9.44 -15.67 -4.41
N ASN A 56 9.70 -16.96 -4.19
CA ASN A 56 10.24 -17.85 -5.22
C ASN A 56 9.14 -18.47 -6.07
N GLY A 57 8.78 -17.79 -7.16
CA GLY A 57 7.85 -18.24 -8.18
C GLY A 57 6.41 -18.42 -7.66
N GLN A 58 5.58 -19.01 -8.52
CA GLN A 58 4.15 -19.22 -8.21
C GLN A 58 3.94 -20.09 -6.95
N THR A 59 4.86 -21.00 -6.65
CA THR A 59 4.78 -21.86 -5.45
C THR A 59 4.93 -21.02 -4.19
N GLY A 60 5.98 -20.19 -4.10
CA GLY A 60 6.18 -19.29 -2.95
C GLY A 60 5.01 -18.33 -2.77
N PHE A 61 4.52 -17.74 -3.89
CA PHE A 61 3.36 -16.87 -3.85
C PHE A 61 2.10 -17.54 -3.28
N SER A 62 1.81 -18.78 -3.73
CA SER A 62 0.63 -19.49 -3.29
C SER A 62 0.76 -20.00 -1.85
N ASN A 63 1.94 -20.49 -1.48
CA ASN A 63 2.18 -21.07 -0.15
C ASN A 63 2.22 -19.99 0.93
N PHE A 64 2.83 -18.83 0.69
CA PHE A 64 2.78 -17.73 1.67
C PHE A 64 1.34 -17.32 1.97
N LYS A 65 0.49 -17.30 0.94
CA LYS A 65 -0.95 -17.05 1.15
C LYS A 65 -1.63 -18.17 1.93
N SER A 66 -1.47 -19.45 1.51
CA SER A 66 -2.23 -20.57 2.08
C SER A 66 -1.73 -21.00 3.45
N ASP A 67 -0.42 -20.94 3.68
CA ASP A 67 0.24 -21.56 4.84
C ASP A 67 0.60 -20.54 5.92
N VAL A 68 0.52 -19.22 5.59
CA VAL A 68 0.70 -18.12 6.54
C VAL A 68 -0.58 -17.26 6.63
N LEU A 69 -0.92 -16.54 5.56
CA LEU A 69 -1.99 -15.53 5.62
C LEU A 69 -3.39 -16.11 5.85
N ASP A 70 -3.74 -17.21 5.17
CA ASP A 70 -5.03 -17.89 5.33
C ASP A 70 -5.14 -18.67 6.65
N ILE A 71 -4.03 -18.94 7.33
CA ILE A 71 -4.04 -19.51 8.70
C ILE A 71 -4.46 -18.44 9.70
N ILE A 72 -3.95 -17.21 9.54
CA ILE A 72 -4.27 -16.07 10.42
C ILE A 72 -5.73 -15.63 10.21
N ASP A 73 -6.08 -15.27 8.97
CA ASP A 73 -7.39 -14.73 8.61
C ASP A 73 -7.97 -15.49 7.40
N PRO A 74 -8.66 -16.62 7.62
CA PRO A 74 -9.18 -17.46 6.54
C PRO A 74 -10.15 -16.71 5.61
N ASN A 75 -9.87 -16.74 4.31
CA ASN A 75 -10.66 -16.13 3.24
C ASN A 75 -10.71 -14.57 3.26
N ILE A 76 -9.84 -13.91 3.97
CA ILE A 76 -9.72 -12.44 3.98
C ILE A 76 -8.64 -11.98 3.01
N TRP A 77 -7.53 -12.70 2.96
CA TRP A 77 -6.40 -12.36 2.12
C TRP A 77 -6.57 -12.79 0.67
N THR A 78 -6.11 -11.95 -0.24
CA THR A 78 -5.97 -12.28 -1.65
C THR A 78 -4.64 -11.72 -2.17
N GLY A 79 -4.08 -12.35 -3.22
CA GLY A 79 -2.92 -11.84 -3.94
C GLY A 79 -3.35 -11.11 -5.20
N ALA A 80 -2.63 -10.05 -5.56
CA ALA A 80 -2.76 -9.43 -6.87
C ALA A 80 -2.23 -10.36 -7.98
N ASP A 81 -2.44 -10.00 -9.24
CA ASP A 81 -1.88 -10.76 -10.36
C ASP A 81 -0.35 -10.85 -10.23
N PHE A 82 0.14 -12.08 -10.03
CA PHE A 82 1.54 -12.36 -9.77
C PHE A 82 2.35 -12.44 -11.06
N ILE A 83 3.45 -11.71 -11.13
CA ILE A 83 4.39 -11.75 -12.24
C ILE A 83 5.57 -12.66 -11.86
N ASN A 84 5.56 -13.88 -12.40
CA ASN A 84 6.65 -14.82 -12.23
C ASN A 84 7.74 -14.50 -13.26
N GLN A 85 8.78 -13.82 -12.83
CA GLN A 85 9.92 -13.48 -13.69
C GLN A 85 10.88 -14.68 -13.88
N SER A 86 11.73 -14.59 -14.88
CA SER A 86 12.71 -15.65 -15.17
C SER A 86 13.86 -15.74 -14.17
N ALA A 87 14.19 -14.67 -13.48
CA ALA A 87 15.06 -14.65 -12.31
C ALA A 87 14.24 -15.13 -11.11
N GLN A 88 14.88 -15.81 -10.16
CA GLN A 88 14.26 -16.13 -8.88
C GLN A 88 14.15 -14.86 -8.00
N GLN A 89 13.33 -14.90 -6.95
CA GLN A 89 13.09 -13.79 -6.05
C GLN A 89 12.13 -12.74 -6.62
N ASP A 90 10.93 -13.20 -6.95
CA ASP A 90 9.85 -12.35 -7.42
C ASP A 90 9.32 -11.43 -6.32
N ILE A 91 8.51 -10.45 -6.72
CA ILE A 91 7.84 -9.52 -5.82
C ILE A 91 6.34 -9.79 -5.89
N ALA A 92 5.68 -9.83 -4.74
CA ALA A 92 4.27 -10.13 -4.62
C ALA A 92 3.52 -9.05 -3.84
N LEU A 93 2.24 -8.88 -4.15
CA LEU A 93 1.31 -8.07 -3.36
C LEU A 93 0.21 -8.96 -2.81
N TYR A 94 0.01 -8.88 -1.48
CA TYR A 94 -1.14 -9.45 -0.79
C TYR A 94 -1.93 -8.33 -0.10
N TYR A 95 -3.26 -8.44 -0.09
CA TYR A 95 -4.13 -7.44 0.52
C TYR A 95 -5.41 -8.08 1.05
N LYS A 96 -6.05 -7.43 2.02
CA LYS A 96 -7.35 -7.83 2.54
C LYS A 96 -8.46 -7.32 1.61
N HIS A 97 -9.15 -8.22 0.92
CA HIS A 97 -10.14 -7.87 -0.10
C HIS A 97 -11.40 -7.19 0.47
N GLU A 98 -11.63 -7.28 1.76
CA GLU A 98 -12.70 -6.52 2.44
C GLU A 98 -12.42 -5.02 2.43
N HIS A 99 -11.14 -4.63 2.52
CA HIS A 99 -10.70 -3.23 2.57
C HIS A 99 -10.32 -2.68 1.19
N PHE A 100 -9.86 -3.54 0.28
CA PHE A 100 -9.32 -3.12 -1.01
C PHE A 100 -9.82 -3.92 -2.19
N SER A 101 -9.95 -3.23 -3.32
CA SER A 101 -10.22 -3.83 -4.64
C SER A 101 -9.01 -3.66 -5.54
N PHE A 102 -8.58 -4.75 -6.18
CA PHE A 102 -7.48 -4.77 -7.15
C PHE A 102 -7.97 -4.40 -8.54
N LEU A 103 -7.22 -3.56 -9.27
CA LEU A 103 -7.55 -3.14 -10.63
C LEU A 103 -6.59 -3.70 -11.68
N SER A 104 -5.28 -3.57 -11.48
CA SER A 104 -4.30 -4.01 -12.48
C SER A 104 -2.90 -4.21 -11.91
N THR A 105 -2.10 -5.01 -12.61
CA THR A 105 -0.65 -5.18 -12.43
C THR A 105 0.08 -4.77 -13.70
N SER A 106 1.22 -4.09 -13.58
CA SER A 106 2.11 -3.73 -14.69
C SER A 106 3.57 -3.90 -14.31
N VAL A 107 4.41 -4.28 -15.28
CA VAL A 107 5.86 -4.31 -15.11
C VAL A 107 6.42 -2.98 -15.62
N ILE A 108 7.05 -2.20 -14.72
CA ILE A 108 7.63 -0.90 -15.04
C ILE A 108 9.07 -1.04 -15.53
N TYR A 109 9.83 -1.90 -14.87
CA TYR A 109 11.17 -2.30 -15.26
C TYR A 109 11.24 -3.81 -15.31
N SER A 110 11.70 -4.36 -16.44
CA SER A 110 11.96 -5.79 -16.56
C SER A 110 13.43 -6.08 -16.28
N ALA A 111 13.69 -7.07 -15.44
CA ALA A 111 15.05 -7.50 -15.09
C ALA A 111 15.92 -7.73 -16.33
N GLN A 112 17.07 -7.04 -16.41
CA GLN A 112 17.97 -7.05 -17.54
C GLN A 112 19.17 -8.00 -17.36
N SER A 113 19.46 -8.37 -16.11
CA SER A 113 20.60 -9.23 -15.79
C SER A 113 20.25 -10.23 -14.68
N SER A 114 21.11 -11.25 -14.49
CA SER A 114 21.00 -12.11 -13.32
C SER A 114 21.31 -11.31 -12.06
N GLY A 115 20.33 -11.08 -11.23
CA GLY A 115 20.45 -10.33 -9.96
C GLY A 115 19.84 -8.93 -10.00
N THR A 116 19.19 -8.53 -11.10
CA THR A 116 18.15 -7.50 -11.11
C THR A 116 16.77 -8.18 -11.06
N ARG A 117 15.76 -7.48 -10.56
CA ARG A 117 14.38 -7.96 -10.45
C ARG A 117 13.45 -6.98 -11.17
N ASP A 118 12.25 -7.43 -11.49
CA ASP A 118 11.24 -6.56 -12.07
C ASP A 118 10.79 -5.52 -11.02
N VAL A 119 10.50 -4.31 -11.47
CA VAL A 119 9.73 -3.33 -10.69
C VAL A 119 8.27 -3.46 -11.09
N ILE A 120 7.42 -3.75 -10.13
CA ILE A 120 6.00 -4.05 -10.36
C ILE A 120 5.14 -2.90 -9.84
N GLU A 121 4.17 -2.47 -10.65
CA GLU A 121 3.09 -1.58 -10.25
C GLU A 121 1.82 -2.39 -10.00
N TRP A 122 1.10 -2.05 -8.93
CA TRP A 122 -0.28 -2.46 -8.68
C TRP A 122 -1.16 -1.25 -8.48
N VAL A 123 -2.32 -1.24 -9.13
CA VAL A 123 -3.36 -0.23 -8.92
C VAL A 123 -4.46 -0.84 -8.09
N ILE A 124 -4.76 -0.22 -6.96
CA ILE A 124 -5.80 -0.68 -6.03
C ILE A 124 -6.70 0.47 -5.60
N VAL A 125 -7.86 0.14 -5.07
CA VAL A 125 -8.85 1.08 -4.56
C VAL A 125 -9.17 0.71 -3.12
N HIS A 126 -9.17 1.68 -2.23
CA HIS A 126 -9.72 1.53 -0.88
C HIS A 126 -11.25 1.54 -0.95
N ASN A 127 -11.91 0.47 -0.51
CA ASN A 127 -13.33 0.23 -0.76
C ASN A 127 -14.26 1.30 -0.15
N ASN A 128 -13.98 1.74 1.08
CA ASN A 128 -14.86 2.69 1.79
C ASN A 128 -14.71 4.14 1.28
N SER A 129 -13.50 4.57 0.92
CA SER A 129 -13.25 5.93 0.42
C SER A 129 -13.35 6.05 -1.10
N ASN A 130 -13.30 4.92 -1.82
CA ASN A 130 -13.16 4.86 -3.27
C ASN A 130 -11.87 5.57 -3.78
N VAL A 131 -10.91 5.79 -2.92
CA VAL A 131 -9.60 6.36 -3.28
C VAL A 131 -8.78 5.33 -4.03
N GLN A 132 -8.40 5.65 -5.26
CA GLN A 132 -7.47 4.86 -6.05
C GLN A 132 -6.04 5.31 -5.79
N PHE A 133 -5.14 4.36 -5.56
CA PHE A 133 -3.72 4.63 -5.39
C PHE A 133 -2.86 3.52 -6.01
N ARG A 134 -1.57 3.80 -6.13
CA ARG A 134 -0.61 2.88 -6.72
C ARG A 134 0.38 2.39 -5.69
N LEU A 135 0.71 1.11 -5.79
CA LEU A 135 1.80 0.49 -5.04
C LEU A 135 2.86 0.03 -6.03
N TYR A 136 4.10 0.28 -5.69
CA TYR A 136 5.24 -0.21 -6.45
C TYR A 136 6.07 -1.10 -5.56
N GLY A 137 6.34 -2.33 -6.02
CA GLY A 137 7.25 -3.25 -5.37
C GLY A 137 8.61 -3.19 -6.03
N VAL A 138 9.66 -3.06 -5.22
CA VAL A 138 11.05 -3.06 -5.66
C VAL A 138 11.88 -4.07 -4.88
N HIS A 139 12.87 -4.66 -5.55
CA HIS A 139 13.99 -5.34 -4.94
C HIS A 139 15.20 -5.02 -5.83
N LEU A 140 15.84 -3.87 -5.56
CA LEU A 140 16.90 -3.35 -6.41
C LEU A 140 18.16 -4.22 -6.32
N LYS A 141 19.09 -3.99 -7.26
CA LYS A 141 20.32 -4.73 -7.37
C LYS A 141 21.09 -4.83 -6.04
N ALA A 142 21.22 -6.04 -5.55
CA ALA A 142 21.94 -6.35 -4.31
C ALA A 142 23.46 -6.12 -4.42
N SER A 143 24.11 -6.10 -3.27
CA SER A 143 25.56 -6.03 -3.07
C SER A 143 26.17 -4.63 -3.29
N SER A 144 27.22 -4.36 -2.53
CA SER A 144 28.00 -3.12 -2.63
C SER A 144 28.89 -3.07 -3.90
N GLY A 145 29.48 -1.92 -4.16
CA GLY A 145 30.41 -1.67 -5.25
C GLY A 145 29.82 -0.90 -6.41
N SER A 146 30.69 -0.21 -7.15
CA SER A 146 30.28 0.79 -8.15
C SER A 146 29.49 0.22 -9.34
N SER A 147 29.70 -1.04 -9.73
CA SER A 147 28.92 -1.69 -10.79
C SER A 147 27.49 -1.96 -10.34
N ASN A 148 27.29 -2.46 -9.11
CA ASN A 148 25.98 -2.71 -8.56
C ASN A 148 25.21 -1.40 -8.27
N ALA A 149 25.92 -0.36 -7.79
CA ALA A 149 25.37 0.97 -7.63
C ALA A 149 24.91 1.60 -8.97
N ALA A 150 25.64 1.30 -10.06
CA ALA A 150 25.24 1.76 -11.40
C ALA A 150 23.98 1.03 -11.91
N GLU A 151 23.83 -0.27 -11.62
CA GLU A 151 22.61 -1.03 -11.92
C GLU A 151 21.41 -0.47 -11.11
N ARG A 152 21.58 -0.22 -9.80
CA ARG A 152 20.54 0.45 -8.98
C ARG A 152 20.15 1.81 -9.52
N LEU A 153 21.12 2.60 -10.02
CA LEU A 153 20.81 3.89 -10.63
C LEU A 153 19.97 3.75 -11.90
N GLU A 154 20.23 2.72 -12.73
CA GLU A 154 19.41 2.45 -13.93
C GLU A 154 17.97 2.10 -13.54
N GLU A 155 17.79 1.17 -12.59
CA GLU A 155 16.49 0.78 -12.04
C GLU A 155 15.74 2.00 -11.45
N ALA A 156 16.42 2.81 -10.64
CA ALA A 156 15.89 4.03 -10.04
C ALA A 156 15.51 5.10 -11.06
N THR A 157 16.30 5.25 -12.14
CA THR A 157 16.04 6.22 -13.19
C THR A 157 14.76 5.88 -13.94
N ILE A 158 14.61 4.61 -14.35
CA ILE A 158 13.41 4.15 -15.07
C ILE A 158 12.17 4.31 -14.18
N LEU A 159 12.26 3.93 -12.91
CA LEU A 159 11.15 4.13 -11.97
C LEU A 159 10.78 5.60 -11.80
N ARG A 160 11.78 6.48 -11.57
CA ARG A 160 11.54 7.92 -11.39
C ARG A 160 10.93 8.58 -12.64
N GLU A 161 11.42 8.24 -13.83
CA GLU A 161 10.86 8.72 -15.10
C GLU A 161 9.41 8.27 -15.27
N TYR A 162 9.09 7.02 -14.95
CA TYR A 162 7.72 6.52 -14.99
C TYR A 162 6.79 7.24 -14.00
N LEU A 163 7.27 7.45 -12.77
CA LEU A 163 6.50 8.15 -11.75
C LEU A 163 6.25 9.63 -12.10
N ASN A 164 7.18 10.27 -12.78
CA ASN A 164 7.02 11.67 -13.26
C ASN A 164 5.93 11.81 -14.35
N GLU A 165 5.55 10.73 -15.05
CA GLU A 165 4.44 10.76 -16.01
C GLU A 165 3.06 10.69 -15.32
N LEU A 166 3.00 10.44 -14.01
CA LEU A 166 1.75 10.44 -13.26
C LEU A 166 1.23 11.88 -13.09
N PRO A 167 -0.10 12.06 -12.97
CA PRO A 167 -0.65 13.37 -12.65
C PRO A 167 -0.08 13.94 -11.35
N PRO A 168 0.11 15.26 -11.24
CA PRO A 168 0.55 15.91 -10.01
C PRO A 168 -0.30 15.49 -8.79
N ASN A 169 0.37 15.29 -7.66
CA ASN A 169 -0.25 14.82 -6.41
C ASN A 169 -0.91 13.44 -6.47
N SER A 170 -0.54 12.60 -7.44
CA SER A 170 -0.97 11.21 -7.44
C SER A 170 -0.61 10.50 -6.14
N TYR A 171 -1.49 9.62 -5.65
CA TYR A 171 -1.24 8.79 -4.49
C TYR A 171 -0.46 7.55 -4.91
N PHE A 172 0.79 7.46 -4.48
CA PHE A 172 1.58 6.25 -4.69
C PHE A 172 2.59 6.01 -3.57
N ILE A 173 2.90 4.72 -3.36
CA ILE A 173 3.87 4.23 -2.37
C ILE A 173 4.82 3.29 -3.11
N VAL A 174 6.11 3.45 -2.86
CA VAL A 174 7.16 2.54 -3.34
C VAL A 174 7.72 1.80 -2.14
N GLY A 175 7.48 0.49 -2.07
CA GLY A 175 7.91 -0.36 -0.97
C GLY A 175 8.84 -1.48 -1.44
N GLY A 176 9.82 -1.84 -0.60
CA GLY A 176 10.69 -2.97 -0.88
C GLY A 176 12.08 -2.86 -0.32
N ASP A 177 12.91 -3.79 -0.77
CA ASP A 177 14.35 -3.82 -0.51
C ASP A 177 15.08 -3.02 -1.60
N PHE A 178 15.56 -1.84 -1.24
CA PHE A 178 16.26 -0.95 -2.17
C PHE A 178 17.75 -1.25 -2.29
N ASN A 179 18.34 -2.03 -1.36
CA ASN A 179 19.77 -2.35 -1.36
C ASN A 179 20.71 -1.12 -1.48
N ILE A 180 20.24 0.08 -1.09
CA ILE A 180 20.98 1.34 -1.16
C ILE A 180 21.70 1.55 0.17
N TYR A 181 23.03 1.74 0.13
CA TYR A 181 23.88 1.82 1.32
C TYR A 181 23.95 3.21 1.99
N SER A 182 23.59 4.25 1.27
CA SER A 182 23.61 5.63 1.79
C SER A 182 22.95 6.62 0.83
N ASN A 183 22.77 7.87 1.27
CA ASN A 183 22.35 8.98 0.42
C ASN A 183 23.49 9.66 -0.35
N SER A 184 24.63 9.01 -0.53
CA SER A 184 25.78 9.57 -1.24
C SER A 184 25.53 9.70 -2.74
N THR A 185 25.50 10.89 -3.27
CA THR A 185 25.33 11.16 -4.71
C THR A 185 26.47 10.60 -5.58
N THR A 186 27.58 10.19 -4.97
CA THR A 186 28.76 9.66 -5.69
C THR A 186 28.83 8.14 -5.63
N SER A 187 28.59 7.52 -4.47
CA SER A 187 28.70 6.07 -4.28
C SER A 187 27.35 5.35 -4.41
N GLU A 188 26.23 6.01 -4.13
CA GLU A 188 24.87 5.49 -4.19
C GLU A 188 23.92 6.50 -4.85
N PRO A 189 24.15 6.85 -6.13
CA PRO A 189 23.38 7.90 -6.81
C PRO A 189 21.91 7.56 -7.02
N ALA A 190 21.50 6.30 -6.86
CA ALA A 190 20.11 5.85 -6.95
C ALA A 190 19.22 6.52 -5.91
N PHE A 191 19.73 6.77 -4.69
CA PHE A 191 18.95 7.44 -3.64
C PHE A 191 18.57 8.87 -4.06
N GLU A 192 19.55 9.65 -4.54
CA GLU A 192 19.29 11.01 -5.03
C GLU A 192 18.39 11.00 -6.27
N MET A 193 18.53 10.02 -7.16
CA MET A 193 17.64 9.88 -8.32
C MET A 193 16.17 9.71 -7.90
N LEU A 194 15.90 8.95 -6.87
CA LEU A 194 14.53 8.72 -6.37
C LEU A 194 13.99 9.89 -5.54
N THR A 195 14.83 10.48 -4.69
CA THR A 195 14.37 11.44 -3.66
C THR A 195 14.79 12.89 -3.91
N GLY A 196 15.71 13.11 -4.84
CA GLY A 196 16.26 14.44 -5.14
C GLY A 196 15.28 15.36 -5.84
N ASP A 197 15.51 16.66 -5.69
CA ASP A 197 14.80 17.74 -6.39
C ASP A 197 15.25 17.82 -7.84
N SER A 198 14.33 17.99 -8.78
CA SER A 198 14.59 18.10 -10.21
C SER A 198 13.60 19.04 -10.89
N ASP A 199 13.69 19.22 -12.21
CA ASP A 199 12.76 20.06 -12.97
C ASP A 199 11.31 19.51 -12.91
N ASP A 200 11.18 18.19 -12.79
CA ASP A 200 9.90 17.49 -12.60
C ASP A 200 9.95 16.67 -11.30
N ASN A 201 9.07 16.98 -10.37
CA ASN A 201 8.99 16.38 -9.05
C ASN A 201 7.70 15.58 -8.80
N ASP A 202 6.87 15.36 -9.82
CA ASP A 202 5.62 14.62 -9.67
C ASP A 202 5.87 13.17 -9.21
N GLY A 203 6.98 12.57 -9.65
CA GLY A 203 7.45 11.24 -9.25
C GLY A 203 8.45 11.20 -8.10
N ARG A 204 8.72 12.32 -7.42
CA ARG A 204 9.68 12.35 -6.31
C ARG A 204 9.19 11.51 -5.13
N LEU A 205 10.12 10.74 -4.56
CA LEU A 205 9.88 9.93 -3.36
C LEU A 205 10.31 10.66 -2.10
N PHE A 206 9.55 10.45 -1.03
CA PHE A 206 9.82 11.02 0.29
C PHE A 206 9.93 9.94 1.35
N ASP A 207 10.96 10.00 2.20
CA ASP A 207 11.03 9.21 3.43
C ASP A 207 10.07 9.82 4.46
N PRO A 208 9.02 9.11 4.92
CA PRO A 208 8.02 9.69 5.83
C PRO A 208 8.59 10.14 7.17
N ILE A 209 9.76 9.61 7.57
CA ILE A 209 10.41 9.92 8.85
C ILE A 209 11.64 10.82 8.70
N ASP A 210 11.99 11.21 7.46
CA ASP A 210 13.16 12.06 7.14
C ASP A 210 14.46 11.62 7.87
N ARG A 211 14.70 10.30 7.91
CA ARG A 211 15.84 9.71 8.63
C ARG A 211 16.91 9.23 7.64
N VAL A 212 17.47 10.16 6.86
CA VAL A 212 18.40 9.90 5.76
C VAL A 212 19.84 10.26 6.09
N GLY A 213 20.80 9.58 5.45
CA GLY A 213 22.24 9.87 5.61
C GLY A 213 23.12 8.68 5.20
N HIS A 214 24.21 8.47 5.93
CA HIS A 214 25.10 7.32 5.77
C HIS A 214 24.74 6.28 6.82
N TRP A 215 23.77 5.43 6.54
CA TRP A 215 23.27 4.41 7.46
C TRP A 215 24.07 3.12 7.50
N HIS A 216 24.72 2.74 6.38
CA HIS A 216 25.51 1.52 6.31
C HIS A 216 26.60 1.47 7.39
N ASN A 217 26.58 0.43 8.19
CA ASN A 217 27.51 0.17 9.30
C ASN A 217 27.74 1.40 10.19
N ASN A 218 26.67 2.11 10.52
CA ASN A 218 26.72 3.35 11.30
C ASN A 218 25.74 3.33 12.47
N SER A 219 26.26 3.17 13.67
CA SER A 219 25.48 3.13 14.91
C SER A 219 24.63 4.37 15.17
N SER A 220 24.92 5.53 14.51
CA SER A 220 24.07 6.71 14.61
C SER A 220 22.73 6.54 13.89
N TYR A 221 22.56 5.51 13.07
CA TYR A 221 21.37 5.13 12.34
C TYR A 221 20.81 3.78 12.80
N ALA A 222 21.28 3.25 13.93
CA ALA A 222 20.84 1.95 14.46
C ALA A 222 19.32 1.87 14.64
N ASP A 223 18.68 3.02 14.91
CA ASP A 223 17.23 3.17 15.10
C ASP A 223 16.38 2.93 13.84
N VAL A 224 17.01 2.80 12.66
CA VAL A 224 16.32 2.58 11.38
C VAL A 224 16.90 1.43 10.56
N HIS A 225 17.84 0.65 11.08
CA HIS A 225 18.36 -0.51 10.38
C HIS A 225 17.28 -1.58 10.22
N THR A 226 17.31 -2.31 9.09
CA THR A 226 16.35 -3.36 8.75
C THR A 226 17.02 -4.68 8.39
N GLN A 227 18.36 -4.69 8.17
CA GLN A 227 19.17 -5.88 7.87
C GLN A 227 20.53 -5.82 8.62
N SER A 228 21.14 -6.94 9.06
CA SER A 228 20.61 -8.30 9.08
C SER A 228 20.12 -8.65 10.49
N THR A 229 18.97 -9.33 10.57
CA THR A 229 18.39 -9.79 11.84
C THR A 229 19.29 -10.76 12.61
N ARG A 230 20.34 -11.31 11.96
CA ARG A 230 21.21 -12.35 12.47
C ARG A 230 22.69 -12.10 12.22
N THR A 231 23.54 -12.69 13.05
CA THR A 231 25.00 -12.64 12.89
C THR A 231 25.57 -13.85 12.12
N THR A 232 24.79 -14.89 11.89
CA THR A 232 25.16 -16.11 11.17
C THR A 232 24.31 -16.30 9.93
N GLN A 233 24.92 -16.79 8.84
CA GLN A 233 24.22 -16.98 7.57
C GLN A 233 23.16 -18.08 7.66
N PHE A 234 21.99 -17.82 7.06
CA PHE A 234 20.88 -18.75 6.92
C PHE A 234 20.18 -18.52 5.57
N GLY A 235 19.69 -19.56 4.93
CA GLY A 235 18.83 -19.47 3.74
C GLY A 235 19.43 -18.75 2.52
N GLY A 236 20.72 -18.47 2.53
CA GLY A 236 21.39 -17.66 1.50
C GLY A 236 21.35 -16.15 1.76
N GLY A 237 20.74 -15.72 2.86
CA GLY A 237 20.59 -14.33 3.26
C GLY A 237 21.86 -13.67 3.80
N ALA A 238 21.74 -12.42 4.19
CA ALA A 238 22.82 -11.66 4.81
C ALA A 238 23.10 -12.12 6.26
N ASN A 239 24.22 -11.68 6.78
CA ASN A 239 24.65 -11.90 8.15
C ASN A 239 25.55 -10.72 8.60
N GLY A 240 25.86 -10.67 9.88
CA GLY A 240 26.73 -9.62 10.43
C GLY A 240 26.03 -8.76 11.47
N GLY A 241 24.75 -8.95 11.63
CA GLY A 241 23.91 -8.18 12.56
C GLY A 241 23.32 -6.92 11.92
N MET A 242 22.53 -6.19 12.69
CA MET A 242 21.76 -5.03 12.24
C MET A 242 22.67 -3.84 11.93
N ASP A 243 22.92 -3.56 10.65
CA ASP A 243 23.82 -2.47 10.24
C ASP A 243 23.42 -1.72 8.95
N ASP A 244 22.32 -2.14 8.29
CA ASP A 244 21.83 -1.53 7.06
C ASP A 244 20.35 -1.19 7.11
N ARG A 245 19.94 -0.07 6.46
CA ARG A 245 18.56 0.30 6.19
C ARG A 245 18.29 0.05 4.71
N PHE A 246 17.81 -1.12 4.35
CA PHE A 246 17.53 -1.49 2.96
C PHE A 246 16.06 -1.51 2.63
N ASP A 247 15.19 -1.73 3.63
CA ASP A 247 13.75 -1.83 3.45
C ASP A 247 13.07 -0.49 3.74
N TRP A 248 12.31 -0.01 2.78
CA TRP A 248 11.68 1.29 2.82
C TRP A 248 10.23 1.25 2.34
N LEU A 249 9.42 2.13 2.90
CA LEU A 249 8.15 2.57 2.34
C LEU A 249 8.28 4.07 2.04
N PHE A 250 8.59 4.41 0.80
CA PHE A 250 8.58 5.80 0.33
C PHE A 250 7.19 6.19 -0.11
N VAL A 251 6.85 7.46 0.06
CA VAL A 251 5.54 8.01 -0.30
C VAL A 251 5.67 9.15 -1.31
N SER A 252 4.60 9.39 -2.07
CA SER A 252 4.44 10.57 -2.93
C SER A 252 4.15 11.83 -2.12
N GLN A 253 4.32 13.00 -2.73
CA GLN A 253 3.93 14.28 -2.13
C GLN A 253 2.43 14.31 -1.77
N GLY A 254 1.58 13.67 -2.58
CA GLY A 254 0.14 13.59 -2.32
C GLY A 254 -0.20 12.91 -0.99
N ILE A 255 0.58 11.89 -0.61
CA ILE A 255 0.37 11.13 0.65
C ILE A 255 0.94 11.87 1.88
N LEU A 256 1.90 12.77 1.71
CA LEU A 256 2.41 13.59 2.81
C LEU A 256 1.48 14.75 3.20
N ASN A 257 0.47 15.05 2.38
CA ASN A 257 -0.45 16.14 2.64
C ASN A 257 -1.65 15.63 3.47
N ASP A 258 -1.72 16.03 4.72
CA ASP A 258 -2.77 15.66 5.68
C ASP A 258 -4.18 16.23 5.35
N SER A 259 -4.29 17.03 4.31
CA SER A 259 -5.54 17.54 3.77
C SER A 259 -6.02 16.77 2.54
N SER A 260 -5.35 15.68 2.17
CA SER A 260 -5.70 14.79 1.05
C SER A 260 -6.67 13.71 1.48
N ASP A 261 -7.38 13.11 0.53
CA ASP A 261 -8.32 11.99 0.76
C ASP A 261 -7.61 10.71 1.25
N MET A 262 -6.27 10.66 1.12
CA MET A 262 -5.39 9.61 1.62
C MET A 262 -4.06 10.23 2.07
N TYR A 263 -3.63 9.94 3.29
CA TYR A 263 -2.34 10.43 3.78
C TYR A 263 -1.66 9.49 4.79
N TYR A 264 -0.34 9.65 4.95
CA TYR A 264 0.46 8.97 5.96
C TYR A 264 0.13 9.49 7.36
N ILE A 265 -0.11 8.57 8.29
CA ILE A 265 -0.32 8.93 9.71
C ILE A 265 1.04 9.10 10.38
N GLU A 266 1.35 10.30 10.82
CA GLU A 266 2.64 10.61 11.45
C GLU A 266 2.94 9.69 12.66
N ASN A 267 4.22 9.34 12.81
CA ASN A 267 4.76 8.49 13.88
C ASN A 267 4.26 7.04 13.86
N THR A 268 3.74 6.54 12.75
CA THR A 268 3.35 5.13 12.59
C THR A 268 4.37 4.30 11.81
N TYR A 269 5.37 4.92 11.20
CA TYR A 269 6.43 4.22 10.46
C TYR A 269 7.35 3.48 11.41
N TRP A 270 7.50 2.17 11.22
CA TRP A 270 8.32 1.35 12.11
C TRP A 270 8.99 0.17 11.37
N ALA A 271 10.30 0.01 11.59
CA ALA A 271 11.03 -1.24 11.34
C ALA A 271 10.80 -2.15 12.55
N VAL A 272 9.97 -3.16 12.39
CA VAL A 272 9.45 -3.97 13.50
C VAL A 272 10.57 -4.74 14.20
N GLY A 273 10.62 -4.63 15.51
CA GLY A 273 11.67 -5.24 16.33
C GLY A 273 12.93 -4.38 16.49
N ASN A 274 13.14 -3.37 15.63
CA ASN A 274 14.29 -2.47 15.81
C ASN A 274 14.08 -1.56 17.02
N ASP A 275 14.94 -1.70 18.02
CA ASP A 275 15.00 -0.86 19.24
C ASP A 275 16.25 0.05 19.29
N GLY A 276 17.08 0.02 18.24
CA GLY A 276 18.32 0.80 18.14
C GLY A 276 19.49 0.26 18.94
N ASN A 277 19.32 -0.88 19.65
CA ASN A 277 20.35 -1.43 20.54
C ASN A 277 21.15 -2.62 19.94
N HIS A 278 20.70 -3.17 18.80
CA HIS A 278 21.29 -4.37 18.19
C HIS A 278 22.25 -4.06 17.03
N PHE A 279 22.96 -2.94 17.11
CA PHE A 279 23.93 -2.56 16.08
C PHE A 279 25.06 -3.59 15.93
N ASN A 280 25.19 -4.22 14.76
CA ASN A 280 26.09 -5.35 14.48
C ASN A 280 25.83 -6.61 15.33
N ASP A 281 24.66 -6.71 15.94
CA ASP A 281 24.22 -7.87 16.72
C ASP A 281 22.94 -8.47 16.13
N ALA A 282 22.59 -9.71 16.53
CA ALA A 282 21.31 -10.30 16.14
C ALA A 282 20.16 -9.59 16.85
N ILE A 283 18.99 -9.52 16.19
CA ILE A 283 17.79 -8.81 16.70
C ILE A 283 17.28 -9.39 18.03
N ASN A 284 17.57 -10.66 18.31
CA ASN A 284 17.22 -11.38 19.54
C ASN A 284 18.41 -11.56 20.51
N ASP A 285 19.56 -10.91 20.30
CA ASP A 285 20.69 -11.00 21.21
C ASP A 285 20.46 -10.12 22.44
N GLY A 286 20.30 -10.74 23.61
CA GLY A 286 20.01 -10.05 24.84
C GLY A 286 18.54 -9.66 24.99
N ASN A 287 18.27 -8.45 25.43
CA ASN A 287 16.89 -7.98 25.68
C ASN A 287 16.48 -6.98 24.60
N ASN A 288 15.51 -7.34 23.77
CA ASN A 288 14.87 -6.41 22.86
C ASN A 288 13.83 -5.57 23.61
N THR A 289 13.88 -4.25 23.46
CA THR A 289 13.01 -3.33 24.21
C THR A 289 11.78 -2.86 23.43
N SER A 290 11.70 -3.22 22.13
CA SER A 290 10.60 -2.82 21.25
C SER A 290 9.54 -3.90 21.07
N VAL A 291 9.92 -5.18 21.18
CA VAL A 291 9.05 -6.35 21.05
C VAL A 291 9.33 -7.37 22.16
N SER A 292 8.48 -8.38 22.30
CA SER A 292 8.72 -9.52 23.20
C SER A 292 9.86 -10.41 22.68
N ASP A 293 10.42 -11.24 23.57
CA ASP A 293 11.47 -12.21 23.20
C ASP A 293 10.94 -13.16 22.11
N ASP A 294 9.69 -13.63 22.20
CA ASP A 294 9.08 -14.53 21.20
C ASP A 294 9.05 -13.85 19.81
N ILE A 295 8.62 -12.59 19.72
CA ILE A 295 8.61 -11.83 18.45
C ILE A 295 10.04 -11.56 17.95
N ALA A 296 11.01 -11.28 18.84
CA ALA A 296 12.40 -11.08 18.45
C ALA A 296 13.00 -12.38 17.86
N ASP A 297 12.67 -13.53 18.46
CA ASP A 297 13.07 -14.86 17.97
C ASP A 297 12.43 -15.16 16.62
N ALA A 298 11.13 -14.91 16.45
CA ALA A 298 10.43 -15.08 15.18
C ALA A 298 11.04 -14.18 14.07
N LEU A 299 11.32 -12.91 14.36
CA LEU A 299 12.00 -12.01 13.41
C LEU A 299 13.39 -12.48 13.02
N HIS A 300 14.15 -13.05 13.97
CA HIS A 300 15.43 -13.66 13.70
C HIS A 300 15.33 -14.91 12.83
N ASP A 301 14.33 -15.76 13.06
CA ASP A 301 14.22 -17.07 12.42
C ASP A 301 13.49 -17.00 11.05
N ALA A 302 12.57 -16.06 10.86
CA ALA A 302 11.81 -15.89 9.63
C ALA A 302 12.63 -15.36 8.45
N SER A 303 13.40 -14.28 8.63
CA SER A 303 14.12 -13.60 7.53
C SER A 303 15.40 -12.93 8.04
N ASP A 304 16.29 -12.58 7.11
CA ASP A 304 17.45 -11.71 7.38
C ASP A 304 17.09 -10.21 7.28
N HIS A 305 15.83 -9.87 7.00
CA HIS A 305 15.29 -8.52 7.01
C HIS A 305 14.22 -8.35 8.09
N LEU A 306 14.03 -7.13 8.56
CA LEU A 306 12.88 -6.75 9.36
C LEU A 306 11.74 -6.25 8.47
N PRO A 307 10.48 -6.57 8.77
CA PRO A 307 9.34 -5.94 8.12
C PRO A 307 9.26 -4.46 8.51
N VAL A 308 8.89 -3.62 7.54
CA VAL A 308 8.66 -2.19 7.74
C VAL A 308 7.21 -1.88 7.43
N TYR A 309 6.51 -1.18 8.33
CA TYR A 309 5.15 -0.75 8.08
C TYR A 309 4.92 0.73 8.38
N MET A 310 3.83 1.25 7.84
CA MET A 310 3.25 2.53 8.21
C MET A 310 1.72 2.45 8.11
N ASP A 311 1.03 3.36 8.79
CA ASP A 311 -0.41 3.47 8.73
C ASP A 311 -0.83 4.64 7.83
N LEU A 312 -1.89 4.41 7.07
CA LEU A 312 -2.51 5.35 6.16
C LEU A 312 -3.89 5.71 6.67
N TRP A 313 -4.27 6.95 6.51
CA TRP A 313 -5.61 7.42 6.75
C TRP A 313 -6.34 7.60 5.40
N PHE A 314 -7.63 7.26 5.38
CA PHE A 314 -8.51 7.47 4.23
C PHE A 314 -9.73 8.27 4.67
N ASP A 315 -10.08 9.27 3.86
CA ASP A 315 -11.35 9.97 4.02
C ASP A 315 -12.46 9.09 3.43
N ASP A 316 -13.13 8.35 4.31
CA ASP A 316 -14.21 7.49 3.87
C ASP A 316 -15.29 8.34 3.24
N LEU A 317 -15.79 7.88 2.09
CA LEU A 317 -16.98 8.49 1.51
C LEU A 317 -18.05 8.45 2.59
N VAL A 318 -18.27 9.59 3.22
CA VAL A 318 -19.50 9.80 3.92
C VAL A 318 -20.55 9.74 2.81
N TYR A 319 -21.10 8.56 2.58
CA TYR A 319 -22.44 8.51 2.03
C TYR A 319 -23.24 9.32 3.04
N SER A 320 -23.32 10.64 2.79
CA SER A 320 -24.21 11.48 3.58
C SER A 320 -25.49 10.69 3.62
N ASP A 321 -26.13 10.62 4.77
CA ASP A 321 -27.36 9.90 5.03
C ASP A 321 -28.52 10.52 4.20
N GLN A 322 -28.22 10.83 2.95
CA GLN A 322 -29.17 11.30 1.93
C GLN A 322 -30.08 10.15 1.52
N GLY A 323 -29.68 8.91 1.92
CA GLY A 323 -30.51 7.75 1.80
C GLY A 323 -30.88 7.33 0.38
N ILE A 324 -30.33 7.96 -0.65
CA ILE A 324 -30.57 7.59 -2.05
C ILE A 324 -29.34 6.87 -2.59
N VAL A 325 -29.53 5.66 -3.11
CA VAL A 325 -28.49 4.87 -3.78
C VAL A 325 -28.94 4.46 -5.17
N ILE A 326 -28.00 4.28 -6.09
CA ILE A 326 -28.29 3.67 -7.40
C ILE A 326 -28.41 2.16 -7.17
N SER A 327 -29.60 1.60 -7.44
CA SER A 327 -29.89 0.18 -7.23
C SER A 327 -29.67 -0.66 -8.48
N GLU A 328 -29.84 -0.09 -9.67
CA GLU A 328 -29.63 -0.79 -10.94
C GLU A 328 -29.24 0.19 -12.06
N ILE A 329 -28.42 -0.28 -13.01
CA ILE A 329 -28.03 0.48 -14.22
C ILE A 329 -28.14 -0.42 -15.46
N MET A 330 -28.83 0.05 -16.50
CA MET A 330 -28.89 -0.58 -17.81
C MET A 330 -28.13 0.29 -18.83
N VAL A 331 -26.91 -0.08 -19.14
CA VAL A 331 -26.02 0.69 -20.01
C VAL A 331 -25.97 0.18 -21.47
N ASN A 332 -26.48 -1.02 -21.75
CA ASN A 332 -26.43 -1.62 -23.09
C ASN A 332 -27.58 -2.61 -23.29
N PRO A 333 -28.80 -2.13 -23.56
CA PRO A 333 -29.98 -2.98 -23.72
C PRO A 333 -29.91 -3.80 -25.00
N ALA A 334 -30.04 -5.12 -24.92
CA ALA A 334 -29.95 -6.02 -26.06
C ALA A 334 -31.15 -5.97 -27.01
N ALA A 335 -32.30 -5.43 -26.56
CA ALA A 335 -33.55 -5.45 -27.32
C ALA A 335 -33.87 -4.16 -28.08
N VAL A 336 -33.25 -3.06 -27.69
CA VAL A 336 -33.45 -1.71 -28.25
C VAL A 336 -32.09 -1.00 -28.36
N SER A 337 -32.04 0.09 -29.16
CA SER A 337 -30.79 0.88 -29.19
C SER A 337 -30.60 1.67 -27.89
N ASP A 338 -29.35 1.96 -27.56
CA ASP A 338 -28.93 2.70 -26.35
C ASP A 338 -29.73 3.99 -26.16
N SER A 339 -30.03 4.72 -27.24
CA SER A 339 -30.79 5.96 -27.22
C SER A 339 -32.27 5.82 -26.77
N TYR A 340 -32.76 4.59 -26.57
CA TYR A 340 -34.15 4.31 -26.16
C TYR A 340 -34.26 3.28 -25.04
N GLY A 341 -33.16 2.78 -24.52
CA GLY A 341 -33.22 1.68 -23.56
C GLY A 341 -32.23 1.80 -22.41
N GLU A 342 -31.42 2.85 -22.38
CA GLU A 342 -30.58 3.14 -21.22
C GLU A 342 -31.40 3.72 -20.09
N TRP A 343 -31.17 3.23 -18.89
CA TRP A 343 -31.81 3.71 -17.68
C TRP A 343 -30.99 3.37 -16.45
N PHE A 344 -31.24 4.09 -15.37
CA PHE A 344 -30.79 3.67 -14.05
C PHE A 344 -31.90 3.86 -13.03
N GLU A 345 -31.86 3.06 -11.98
CA GLU A 345 -32.80 3.09 -10.90
C GLU A 345 -32.10 3.56 -9.61
N ILE A 346 -32.80 4.37 -8.85
CA ILE A 346 -32.41 4.74 -7.49
C ILE A 346 -33.42 4.23 -6.49
N THR A 347 -32.98 3.97 -5.26
CA THR A 347 -33.84 3.62 -4.13
C THR A 347 -33.52 4.47 -2.91
N ASN A 348 -34.56 4.82 -2.15
CA ASN A 348 -34.40 5.45 -0.85
C ASN A 348 -34.18 4.39 0.23
N ILE A 349 -32.96 4.31 0.76
CA ILE A 349 -32.58 3.38 1.84
C ILE A 349 -32.67 4.02 3.23
N SER A 350 -33.07 5.30 3.33
CA SER A 350 -33.25 5.98 4.62
C SER A 350 -34.60 5.70 5.26
N ASP A 351 -34.78 6.14 6.48
CA ASP A 351 -36.02 6.02 7.25
C ASP A 351 -37.02 7.20 6.98
N SER A 352 -36.68 8.15 6.10
CA SER A 352 -37.48 9.35 5.81
C SER A 352 -37.67 9.53 4.32
N THR A 353 -38.76 10.24 3.94
CA THR A 353 -39.00 10.62 2.55
C THR A 353 -38.00 11.68 2.11
N ILE A 354 -37.36 11.46 0.96
CA ILE A 354 -36.37 12.35 0.37
C ILE A 354 -36.94 12.98 -0.90
N ASP A 355 -36.91 14.31 -0.99
CA ASP A 355 -37.26 15.04 -2.21
C ASP A 355 -36.02 15.28 -3.05
N ILE A 356 -35.99 14.68 -4.24
CA ILE A 356 -34.84 14.79 -5.17
C ILE A 356 -34.99 15.94 -6.17
N GLN A 357 -36.06 16.74 -6.08
CA GLN A 357 -36.23 17.91 -6.95
C GLN A 357 -35.09 18.91 -6.76
N GLY A 358 -34.48 19.34 -7.85
CA GLY A 358 -33.35 20.26 -7.84
C GLY A 358 -31.99 19.56 -7.68
N TRP A 359 -31.96 18.24 -7.52
CA TRP A 359 -30.72 17.51 -7.56
C TRP A 359 -30.14 17.49 -8.97
N THR A 360 -28.84 17.19 -9.07
CA THR A 360 -28.13 17.11 -10.34
C THR A 360 -27.55 15.70 -10.51
N ILE A 361 -27.82 15.12 -11.68
CA ILE A 361 -27.16 13.91 -12.16
C ILE A 361 -25.99 14.35 -13.01
N LYS A 362 -24.77 13.87 -12.72
CA LYS A 362 -23.60 14.12 -13.56
C LYS A 362 -22.68 12.90 -13.56
N ASP A 363 -21.94 12.74 -14.62
CA ASP A 363 -20.85 11.77 -14.70
C ASP A 363 -19.49 12.41 -14.32
N SER A 364 -18.41 11.67 -14.46
CA SER A 364 -17.04 12.17 -14.30
C SER A 364 -16.58 13.08 -15.45
N GLY A 365 -17.39 13.22 -16.51
CA GLY A 365 -17.14 14.07 -17.68
C GLY A 365 -17.77 15.46 -17.58
N GLN A 366 -18.39 15.90 -18.68
CA GLN A 366 -19.05 17.22 -18.79
C GLN A 366 -20.58 17.13 -18.82
N ASP A 367 -21.15 15.93 -18.78
CA ASP A 367 -22.58 15.73 -18.86
C ASP A 367 -23.22 15.98 -17.48
N GLU A 368 -24.16 16.90 -17.46
CA GLU A 368 -24.89 17.33 -16.26
C GLU A 368 -26.38 17.47 -16.56
N HIS A 369 -27.24 16.91 -15.73
CA HIS A 369 -28.69 17.00 -15.85
C HIS A 369 -29.34 17.32 -14.52
N GLY A 370 -30.07 18.45 -14.47
CA GLY A 370 -30.85 18.84 -13.29
C GLY A 370 -32.20 18.09 -13.25
N ILE A 371 -32.54 17.53 -12.10
CA ILE A 371 -33.83 16.86 -11.85
C ILE A 371 -34.87 17.92 -11.56
N VAL A 372 -35.83 18.09 -12.46
CA VAL A 372 -36.92 19.06 -12.34
C VAL A 372 -38.26 18.41 -12.65
N SER A 373 -39.31 18.87 -11.97
CA SER A 373 -40.70 18.47 -12.20
C SER A 373 -41.57 19.70 -12.24
N ASP A 374 -42.64 19.65 -13.02
CA ASP A 374 -43.70 20.68 -13.02
C ASP A 374 -44.57 20.56 -11.77
N GLU A 375 -44.49 19.48 -11.02
CA GLU A 375 -45.18 19.26 -9.75
C GLU A 375 -44.34 19.80 -8.58
N GLN A 376 -44.96 19.90 -7.40
CA GLN A 376 -44.30 20.41 -6.20
C GLN A 376 -43.49 19.28 -5.51
N GLY A 377 -42.25 19.08 -5.96
CA GLY A 377 -41.33 18.08 -5.43
C GLY A 377 -41.35 16.75 -6.19
N ILE A 378 -40.31 15.93 -5.95
CA ILE A 378 -40.17 14.52 -6.40
C ILE A 378 -39.84 13.70 -5.17
N PRO A 379 -40.81 13.42 -4.28
CA PRO A 379 -40.57 12.69 -3.05
C PRO A 379 -40.39 11.18 -3.33
N ILE A 380 -39.38 10.57 -2.74
CA ILE A 380 -39.14 9.12 -2.72
C ILE A 380 -39.23 8.64 -1.27
N SER A 381 -40.23 7.79 -0.99
CA SER A 381 -40.49 7.27 0.36
C SER A 381 -39.44 6.22 0.75
N PRO A 382 -39.26 5.90 2.05
CA PRO A 382 -38.41 4.81 2.48
C PRO A 382 -38.70 3.50 1.75
N GLY A 383 -37.64 2.88 1.12
CA GLY A 383 -37.74 1.65 0.35
C GLY A 383 -38.43 1.82 -1.04
N GLU A 384 -38.75 3.02 -1.46
CA GLU A 384 -39.31 3.28 -2.79
C GLU A 384 -38.22 3.40 -3.84
N TYR A 385 -38.55 2.98 -5.07
CA TYR A 385 -37.63 3.02 -6.23
C TYR A 385 -38.07 4.09 -7.20
N PHE A 386 -37.13 4.72 -7.89
CA PHE A 386 -37.40 5.71 -8.92
C PHE A 386 -36.45 5.48 -10.11
N VAL A 387 -37.01 5.43 -11.34
CA VAL A 387 -36.23 5.12 -12.55
C VAL A 387 -36.06 6.37 -13.40
N PHE A 388 -34.84 6.64 -13.77
CA PHE A 388 -34.44 7.59 -14.80
C PHE A 388 -34.21 6.86 -16.11
N ALA A 389 -35.01 7.12 -17.11
CA ALA A 389 -34.88 6.54 -18.44
C ALA A 389 -34.68 7.65 -19.50
N ARG A 390 -33.94 7.33 -20.53
CA ARG A 390 -33.65 8.22 -21.65
C ARG A 390 -34.79 8.21 -22.67
#